data_6efa274acda8f61a73c67c4c3e66af0f
#
_entry.id   6efa274acda8f61a73c67c4c3e66af0f
#
_cell.length_a   1.000
_cell.length_b   1.000
_cell.length_c   1.000
_cell.angle_alpha   90.00
_cell.angle_beta   90.00
_cell.angle_gamma   90.00
#
_symmetry.space_group_name_H-M   'P 1'
#
loop_
_entity.id
_entity.type
_entity.pdbx_description
1 polymer ?
#
loop_
_entity_poly.entity_id
_entity_poly.type
_entity_poly.pdbx_seq_one_letter_code
_entity_poly.pdbx_strand_id
1 'polypeptide(L)'
;TLAGASGLVVANEVIRQRAGTLVDNVRKWGIGNTLVTNNDPSHFASLRHYFDLVLVDAPCSGEGMFRKTPGARTEWSEANVKLCAARGRRILSDVWEALRPGGILVYSTCTFNVQENEETVGWLASEYDCEPVDITADPAWGIVQGETAGMATFRFFPHRVQSEGFFAAVLRKGDGRVRVQVPKSRKAIFAPLARRESEEAARWVGQPHQMLFQRVGENVH
;
A
#
# COMPACT_ATOMS: atom_id res chain seq x y z
N THR A 1 -11.19 2.84 9.53
CA THR A 1 -10.43 2.29 8.38
C THR A 1 -11.27 1.25 7.64
N LEU A 2 -11.01 1.02 6.35
CA LEU A 2 -11.65 -0.06 5.57
C LEU A 2 -11.38 -1.45 6.18
N ALA A 3 -10.28 -1.60 6.90
CA ALA A 3 -9.93 -2.83 7.60
C ALA A 3 -10.82 -3.12 8.83
N GLY A 4 -11.65 -2.19 9.28
CA GLY A 4 -12.43 -2.32 10.51
C GLY A 4 -11.56 -2.45 11.77
N ALA A 5 -12.20 -2.74 12.91
CA ALA A 5 -11.49 -2.86 14.18
C ALA A 5 -10.69 -4.16 14.33
N SER A 6 -11.09 -5.22 13.62
CA SER A 6 -10.45 -6.54 13.66
C SER A 6 -9.39 -6.75 12.57
N GLY A 7 -9.28 -5.83 11.60
CA GLY A 7 -8.28 -5.91 10.54
C GLY A 7 -6.94 -5.32 10.96
N LEU A 8 -5.88 -5.70 10.26
CA LEU A 8 -4.53 -5.14 10.41
C LEU A 8 -4.17 -4.30 9.20
N VAL A 9 -3.66 -3.10 9.42
CA VAL A 9 -3.06 -2.26 8.39
C VAL A 9 -1.55 -2.30 8.54
N VAL A 10 -0.84 -2.66 7.49
CA VAL A 10 0.62 -2.57 7.42
C VAL A 10 0.98 -1.39 6.52
N ALA A 11 1.52 -0.34 7.11
CA ALA A 11 1.97 0.86 6.41
C ALA A 11 3.49 0.82 6.25
N ASN A 12 3.96 0.71 5.00
CA ASN A 12 5.39 0.60 4.70
C ASN A 12 5.94 1.84 4.02
N GLU A 13 7.10 2.32 4.46
CA GLU A 13 7.86 3.37 3.80
C GLU A 13 9.32 2.92 3.63
N VAL A 14 9.79 2.86 2.40
CA VAL A 14 11.14 2.40 2.06
C VAL A 14 12.21 3.38 2.52
N ILE A 15 11.93 4.68 2.43
CA ILE A 15 12.88 5.74 2.77
C ILE A 15 12.87 5.95 4.28
N ARG A 16 13.97 5.57 4.95
CA ARG A 16 14.11 5.62 6.40
C ARG A 16 13.79 7.01 7.00
N GLN A 17 14.21 8.07 6.35
CA GLN A 17 13.94 9.45 6.81
C GLN A 17 12.44 9.78 6.80
N ARG A 18 11.67 9.22 5.86
CA ARG A 18 10.22 9.40 5.73
C ARG A 18 9.42 8.49 6.64
N ALA A 19 9.99 7.34 7.03
CA ALA A 19 9.33 6.39 7.93
C ALA A 19 8.97 7.04 9.29
N GLY A 20 9.79 7.95 9.81
CA GLY A 20 9.47 8.73 11.02
C GLY A 20 8.20 9.56 10.85
N THR A 21 8.05 10.26 9.73
CA THR A 21 6.83 11.04 9.42
C THR A 21 5.60 10.14 9.31
N LEU A 22 5.74 8.93 8.74
CA LEU A 22 4.66 7.96 8.67
C LEU A 22 4.22 7.51 10.07
N VAL A 23 5.17 7.20 10.96
CA VAL A 23 4.90 6.87 12.37
C VAL A 23 4.11 7.99 13.06
N ASP A 24 4.54 9.25 12.90
CA ASP A 24 3.88 10.40 13.52
C ASP A 24 2.44 10.59 12.99
N ASN A 25 2.23 10.38 11.69
CA ASN A 25 0.91 10.45 11.10
C ASN A 25 -0.03 9.34 11.61
N VAL A 26 0.47 8.10 11.70
CA VAL A 26 -0.30 6.98 12.26
C VAL A 26 -0.64 7.20 13.74
N ARG A 27 0.30 7.73 14.52
CA ARG A 27 0.06 8.09 15.92
C ARG A 27 -1.02 9.16 16.08
N LYS A 28 -1.01 10.19 15.21
CA LYS A 28 -2.04 11.24 15.19
C LYS A 28 -3.43 10.67 14.87
N TRP A 29 -3.51 9.63 14.05
CA TRP A 29 -4.76 8.94 13.77
C TRP A 29 -5.32 8.17 14.98
N GLY A 30 -4.44 7.74 15.89
CA GLY A 30 -4.82 7.08 17.13
C GLY A 30 -5.46 5.70 16.96
N ILE A 31 -5.22 5.01 15.83
CA ILE A 31 -5.78 3.70 15.53
C ILE A 31 -4.75 2.63 15.88
N GLY A 32 -5.11 1.72 16.82
CA GLY A 32 -4.19 0.73 17.36
C GLY A 32 -3.89 -0.47 16.43
N ASN A 33 -4.62 -0.64 15.33
CA ASN A 33 -4.46 -1.77 14.41
C ASN A 33 -3.56 -1.46 13.19
N THR A 34 -2.62 -0.52 13.32
CA THR A 34 -1.70 -0.15 12.25
C THR A 34 -0.26 -0.44 12.66
N LEU A 35 0.43 -1.25 11.87
CA LEU A 35 1.86 -1.53 11.99
C LEU A 35 2.63 -0.70 10.96
N VAL A 36 3.60 0.09 11.41
CA VAL A 36 4.52 0.81 10.51
C VAL A 36 5.79 0.00 10.30
N THR A 37 6.19 -0.15 9.04
CA THR A 37 7.40 -0.87 8.66
C THR A 37 8.29 -0.01 7.77
N ASN A 38 9.60 -0.31 7.78
CA ASN A 38 10.58 0.31 6.89
C ASN A 38 11.35 -0.79 6.17
N ASN A 39 10.72 -1.35 5.13
CA ASN A 39 11.23 -2.49 4.39
C ASN A 39 11.27 -2.21 2.88
N ASP A 40 12.19 -2.87 2.18
CA ASP A 40 12.09 -2.98 0.71
C ASP A 40 10.87 -3.85 0.35
N PRO A 41 10.12 -3.54 -0.73
CA PRO A 41 8.96 -4.32 -1.16
C PRO A 41 9.23 -5.82 -1.31
N SER A 42 10.42 -6.22 -1.73
CA SER A 42 10.82 -7.62 -1.89
C SER A 42 10.75 -8.43 -0.59
N HIS A 43 10.84 -7.79 0.57
CA HIS A 43 10.73 -8.48 1.86
C HIS A 43 9.32 -9.01 2.11
N PHE A 44 8.29 -8.41 1.49
CA PHE A 44 6.90 -8.87 1.59
C PHE A 44 6.62 -10.15 0.81
N ALA A 45 7.46 -10.51 -0.16
CA ALA A 45 7.32 -11.75 -0.94
C ALA A 45 7.32 -13.01 -0.04
N SER A 46 7.92 -12.94 1.16
CA SER A 46 7.89 -14.02 2.15
C SER A 46 6.52 -14.20 2.83
N LEU A 47 5.65 -13.20 2.79
CA LEU A 47 4.28 -13.21 3.35
C LEU A 47 3.27 -13.68 2.29
N ARG A 48 3.51 -14.84 1.69
CA ARG A 48 2.70 -15.35 0.57
C ARG A 48 1.22 -15.42 0.93
N HIS A 49 0.39 -14.82 0.06
CA HIS A 49 -1.08 -14.84 0.18
C HIS A 49 -1.62 -14.30 1.51
N TYR A 50 -0.91 -13.36 2.11
CA TYR A 50 -1.21 -12.85 3.44
C TYR A 50 -2.21 -11.69 3.43
N PHE A 51 -2.12 -10.78 2.45
CA PHE A 51 -2.91 -9.57 2.41
C PHE A 51 -4.20 -9.74 1.58
N ASP A 52 -5.31 -9.24 2.10
CA ASP A 52 -6.58 -9.15 1.39
C ASP A 52 -6.58 -7.99 0.39
N LEU A 53 -5.88 -6.92 0.72
CA LEU A 53 -5.72 -5.72 -0.10
C LEU A 53 -4.28 -5.22 -0.03
N VAL A 54 -3.72 -4.89 -1.17
CA VAL A 54 -2.42 -4.22 -1.29
C VAL A 54 -2.63 -2.91 -2.04
N LEU A 55 -2.17 -1.80 -1.47
CA LEU A 55 -2.11 -0.50 -2.14
C LEU A 55 -0.66 -0.16 -2.41
N VAL A 56 -0.34 0.09 -3.66
CA VAL A 56 0.98 0.51 -4.13
C VAL A 56 0.89 1.94 -4.63
N ASP A 57 1.31 2.90 -3.82
CA ASP A 57 1.55 4.28 -4.24
C ASP A 57 2.99 4.36 -4.78
N ALA A 58 3.12 4.22 -6.10
CA ALA A 58 4.41 3.96 -6.71
C ALA A 58 5.24 5.25 -6.88
N PRO A 59 6.57 5.17 -6.71
CA PRO A 59 7.45 6.28 -7.09
C PRO A 59 7.29 6.56 -8.59
N CYS A 60 7.05 7.81 -8.94
CA CYS A 60 6.73 8.23 -10.30
C CYS A 60 7.44 9.54 -10.66
N SER A 61 7.36 9.94 -11.94
CA SER A 61 7.96 11.18 -12.46
C SER A 61 7.30 12.46 -11.91
N GLY A 62 6.14 12.35 -11.28
CA GLY A 62 5.53 13.43 -10.50
C GLY A 62 4.90 14.55 -11.33
N GLU A 63 4.48 14.32 -12.58
CA GLU A 63 3.87 15.34 -13.44
C GLU A 63 2.64 15.99 -12.80
N GLY A 64 1.86 15.23 -12.05
CA GLY A 64 0.70 15.73 -11.32
C GLY A 64 1.04 16.70 -10.19
N MET A 65 2.30 16.77 -9.77
CA MET A 65 2.79 17.64 -8.70
C MET A 65 3.35 18.97 -9.21
N PHE A 66 3.45 19.19 -10.52
CA PHE A 66 4.10 20.37 -11.12
C PHE A 66 3.51 21.71 -10.67
N ARG A 67 2.23 21.72 -10.32
CA ARG A 67 1.55 22.91 -9.78
C ARG A 67 2.01 23.21 -8.35
N LYS A 68 2.05 22.19 -7.51
CA LYS A 68 2.35 22.29 -6.07
C LYS A 68 3.85 22.39 -5.79
N THR A 69 4.66 21.67 -6.57
CA THR A 69 6.11 21.56 -6.36
C THR A 69 6.83 21.98 -7.65
N PRO A 70 7.12 23.27 -7.86
CA PRO A 70 7.77 23.75 -9.09
C PRO A 70 9.08 23.06 -9.42
N GLY A 71 9.87 22.65 -8.40
CA GLY A 71 11.11 21.90 -8.57
C GLY A 71 10.93 20.53 -9.27
N ALA A 72 9.77 19.91 -9.16
CA ALA A 72 9.48 18.64 -9.83
C ALA A 72 9.60 18.74 -11.37
N ARG A 73 9.38 19.95 -11.94
CA ARG A 73 9.55 20.17 -13.40
C ARG A 73 11.02 20.07 -13.84
N THR A 74 11.94 20.47 -12.99
CA THR A 74 13.38 20.44 -13.30
C THR A 74 13.97 19.04 -13.16
N GLU A 75 13.34 18.19 -12.34
CA GLU A 75 13.74 16.80 -12.13
C GLU A 75 13.13 15.85 -13.17
N TRP A 76 12.09 16.30 -13.89
CA TRP A 76 11.40 15.50 -14.88
C TRP A 76 12.28 15.30 -16.14
N SER A 77 12.29 14.07 -16.64
CA SER A 77 12.88 13.71 -17.93
C SER A 77 12.27 12.40 -18.42
N GLU A 78 12.33 12.15 -19.72
CA GLU A 78 11.91 10.85 -20.30
C GLU A 78 12.70 9.68 -19.72
N ALA A 79 13.98 9.88 -19.40
CA ALA A 79 14.79 8.86 -18.75
C ALA A 79 14.28 8.54 -17.33
N ASN A 80 13.88 9.57 -16.59
CA ASN A 80 13.28 9.40 -15.26
C ASN A 80 11.91 8.69 -15.33
N VAL A 81 11.08 9.01 -16.31
CA VAL A 81 9.82 8.32 -16.59
C VAL A 81 10.06 6.81 -16.78
N LYS A 82 10.99 6.43 -17.65
CA LYS A 82 11.34 5.03 -17.90
C LYS A 82 11.86 4.31 -16.64
N LEU A 83 12.70 5.00 -15.87
CA LEU A 83 13.21 4.48 -14.59
C LEU A 83 12.10 4.26 -13.56
N CYS A 84 11.18 5.22 -13.45
CA CYS A 84 10.04 5.11 -12.53
C CYS A 84 9.08 4.00 -12.96
N ALA A 85 8.76 3.87 -14.26
CA ALA A 85 7.94 2.78 -14.78
C ALA A 85 8.57 1.40 -14.46
N ALA A 86 9.87 1.23 -14.70
CA ALA A 86 10.58 -0.01 -14.37
C ALA A 86 10.56 -0.31 -12.87
N ARG A 87 10.73 0.72 -12.03
CA ARG A 87 10.66 0.60 -10.57
C ARG A 87 9.26 0.23 -10.10
N GLY A 88 8.21 0.85 -10.67
CA GLY A 88 6.81 0.52 -10.38
C GLY A 88 6.50 -0.95 -10.68
N ARG A 89 6.92 -1.45 -11.85
CA ARG A 89 6.76 -2.87 -12.24
C ARG A 89 7.50 -3.81 -11.28
N ARG A 90 8.73 -3.47 -10.87
CA ARG A 90 9.47 -4.24 -9.87
C ARG A 90 8.69 -4.32 -8.54
N ILE A 91 8.22 -3.18 -8.03
CA ILE A 91 7.47 -3.14 -6.78
C ILE A 91 6.20 -4.02 -6.87
N LEU A 92 5.46 -3.91 -7.98
CA LEU A 92 4.27 -4.72 -8.22
C LEU A 92 4.60 -6.22 -8.23
N SER A 93 5.69 -6.63 -8.89
CA SER A 93 6.16 -8.01 -8.87
C SER A 93 6.52 -8.48 -7.46
N ASP A 94 7.25 -7.66 -6.71
CA ASP A 94 7.72 -7.99 -5.35
C ASP A 94 6.55 -8.22 -4.38
N VAL A 95 5.46 -7.45 -4.50
CA VAL A 95 4.30 -7.56 -3.59
C VAL A 95 3.22 -8.51 -4.09
N TRP A 96 3.25 -8.94 -5.35
CA TRP A 96 2.22 -9.78 -5.95
C TRP A 96 1.99 -11.10 -5.19
N GLU A 97 3.07 -11.76 -4.78
CA GLU A 97 2.96 -13.01 -4.01
C GLU A 97 2.37 -12.80 -2.62
N ALA A 98 2.50 -11.61 -2.06
CA ALA A 98 1.93 -11.30 -0.75
C ALA A 98 0.41 -11.08 -0.79
N LEU A 99 -0.13 -10.70 -1.94
CA LEU A 99 -1.57 -10.59 -2.17
C LEU A 99 -2.17 -11.99 -2.29
N ARG A 100 -3.26 -12.28 -1.55
CA ARG A 100 -3.96 -13.57 -1.65
C ARG A 100 -4.73 -13.70 -2.96
N PRO A 101 -5.01 -14.93 -3.44
CA PRO A 101 -6.00 -15.15 -4.49
C PRO A 101 -7.34 -14.48 -4.14
N GLY A 102 -7.99 -13.86 -5.13
CA GLY A 102 -9.20 -13.05 -4.92
C GLY A 102 -8.96 -11.72 -4.19
N GLY A 103 -7.73 -11.41 -3.79
CA GLY A 103 -7.36 -10.16 -3.14
C GLY A 103 -7.34 -8.97 -4.11
N ILE A 104 -7.45 -7.77 -3.59
CA ILE A 104 -7.52 -6.53 -4.37
C ILE A 104 -6.15 -5.85 -4.39
N LEU A 105 -5.69 -5.47 -5.57
CA LEU A 105 -4.56 -4.56 -5.76
C LEU A 105 -5.08 -3.19 -6.19
N VAL A 106 -4.62 -2.15 -5.51
CA VAL A 106 -4.77 -0.76 -5.93
C VAL A 106 -3.39 -0.24 -6.28
N TYR A 107 -3.22 0.17 -7.53
CA TYR A 107 -1.99 0.79 -8.02
C TYR A 107 -2.24 2.28 -8.23
N SER A 108 -1.36 3.13 -7.73
CA SER A 108 -1.49 4.58 -7.88
C SER A 108 -0.17 5.28 -8.18
N THR A 109 -0.28 6.44 -8.84
CA THR A 109 0.85 7.35 -9.12
C THR A 109 0.36 8.80 -9.06
N CYS A 110 1.26 9.73 -8.86
CA CYS A 110 1.01 11.16 -9.01
C CYS A 110 1.52 11.70 -10.36
N THR A 111 1.38 10.94 -11.45
CA THR A 111 1.79 11.35 -12.79
C THR A 111 0.67 11.19 -13.82
N PHE A 112 0.80 11.86 -14.97
CA PHE A 112 -0.11 11.69 -16.12
C PHE A 112 0.47 10.76 -17.19
N ASN A 113 1.67 10.30 -17.05
CA ASN A 113 2.43 9.56 -18.04
C ASN A 113 1.83 8.17 -18.29
N VAL A 114 1.60 7.83 -19.56
CA VAL A 114 1.02 6.55 -19.96
C VAL A 114 1.95 5.37 -19.65
N GLN A 115 3.28 5.56 -19.75
CA GLN A 115 4.26 4.50 -19.51
C GLN A 115 4.25 4.04 -18.05
N GLU A 116 4.11 4.99 -17.13
CA GLU A 116 4.04 4.71 -15.69
C GLU A 116 2.65 4.22 -15.27
N ASN A 117 1.60 4.56 -16.02
CA ASN A 117 0.19 4.30 -15.71
C ASN A 117 -0.35 3.10 -16.49
N GLU A 118 -0.99 3.35 -17.62
CA GLU A 118 -1.70 2.32 -18.39
C GLU A 118 -0.78 1.22 -18.92
N GLU A 119 0.42 1.56 -19.40
CA GLU A 119 1.35 0.53 -19.85
C GLU A 119 1.86 -0.36 -18.70
N THR A 120 1.95 0.19 -17.48
CA THR A 120 2.28 -0.61 -16.28
C THR A 120 1.12 -1.52 -15.88
N VAL A 121 -0.13 -1.05 -15.96
CA VAL A 121 -1.32 -1.87 -15.72
C VAL A 121 -1.46 -2.96 -16.79
N GLY A 122 -1.29 -2.61 -18.07
CA GLY A 122 -1.33 -3.57 -19.18
C GLY A 122 -0.25 -4.65 -19.05
N TRP A 123 0.97 -4.26 -18.68
CA TRP A 123 2.06 -5.19 -18.39
C TRP A 123 1.68 -6.13 -17.23
N LEU A 124 1.13 -5.59 -16.13
CA LEU A 124 0.74 -6.42 -14.98
C LEU A 124 -0.31 -7.45 -15.39
N ALA A 125 -1.32 -7.06 -16.18
CA ALA A 125 -2.35 -7.96 -16.67
C ALA A 125 -1.83 -9.01 -17.67
N SER A 126 -0.71 -8.75 -18.35
CA SER A 126 -0.08 -9.72 -19.24
C SER A 126 0.79 -10.74 -18.52
N GLU A 127 1.40 -10.34 -17.39
CA GLU A 127 2.34 -11.20 -16.63
C GLU A 127 1.63 -12.04 -15.57
N TYR A 128 0.50 -11.55 -15.06
CA TYR A 128 -0.17 -12.13 -13.92
C TYR A 128 -1.66 -12.38 -14.19
N ASP A 129 -2.23 -13.35 -13.49
CA ASP A 129 -3.66 -13.63 -13.52
C ASP A 129 -4.44 -12.53 -12.80
N CYS A 130 -4.91 -11.56 -13.59
CA CYS A 130 -5.63 -10.37 -13.15
C CYS A 130 -7.08 -10.43 -13.62
N GLU A 131 -7.99 -10.11 -12.73
CA GLU A 131 -9.41 -10.01 -13.00
C GLU A 131 -9.91 -8.57 -12.80
N PRO A 132 -10.88 -8.10 -13.58
CA PRO A 132 -11.49 -6.80 -13.38
C PRO A 132 -12.24 -6.71 -12.05
N VAL A 133 -12.31 -5.50 -11.51
CA VAL A 133 -13.19 -5.16 -10.39
C VAL A 133 -14.25 -4.20 -10.91
N ASP A 134 -15.51 -4.55 -10.69
CA ASP A 134 -16.63 -3.67 -11.06
C ASP A 134 -16.68 -2.48 -10.10
N ILE A 135 -16.10 -1.37 -10.55
CA ILE A 135 -16.08 -0.09 -9.84
C ILE A 135 -16.46 1.01 -10.83
N THR A 136 -17.42 1.82 -10.43
CA THR A 136 -17.83 3.00 -11.18
C THR A 136 -17.65 4.25 -10.32
N ALA A 137 -16.94 5.25 -10.87
CA ALA A 137 -16.84 6.56 -10.24
C ALA A 137 -18.13 7.36 -10.49
N ASP A 138 -18.61 8.05 -9.46
CA ASP A 138 -19.71 8.98 -9.63
C ASP A 138 -19.29 10.10 -10.60
N PRO A 139 -20.04 10.33 -11.71
CA PRO A 139 -19.75 11.40 -12.67
C PRO A 139 -19.63 12.79 -12.03
N ALA A 140 -20.33 13.02 -10.92
CA ALA A 140 -20.28 14.29 -10.19
C ALA A 140 -18.90 14.57 -9.56
N TRP A 141 -18.08 13.56 -9.36
CA TRP A 141 -16.72 13.73 -8.83
C TRP A 141 -15.71 14.27 -9.85
N GLY A 142 -16.06 14.31 -11.14
CA GLY A 142 -15.19 14.81 -12.20
C GLY A 142 -14.01 13.90 -12.54
N ILE A 143 -13.95 12.70 -11.96
CA ILE A 143 -12.92 11.68 -12.23
C ILE A 143 -13.12 11.14 -13.64
N VAL A 144 -12.05 11.02 -14.41
CA VAL A 144 -12.08 10.36 -15.72
C VAL A 144 -11.84 8.89 -15.53
N GLN A 145 -12.90 8.11 -15.67
CA GLN A 145 -12.80 6.65 -15.67
C GLN A 145 -12.46 6.15 -17.07
N GLY A 146 -11.57 5.16 -17.12
CA GLY A 146 -11.16 4.43 -18.31
C GLY A 146 -10.96 2.97 -18.03
N GLU A 147 -10.42 2.26 -19.02
CA GLU A 147 -10.10 0.85 -18.94
C GLU A 147 -8.77 0.58 -19.62
N THR A 148 -7.98 -0.34 -19.04
CA THR A 148 -6.74 -0.85 -19.63
C THR A 148 -6.66 -2.36 -19.42
N ALA A 149 -6.59 -3.13 -20.50
CA ALA A 149 -6.57 -4.59 -20.46
C ALA A 149 -7.70 -5.20 -19.59
N GLY A 150 -8.92 -4.62 -19.66
CA GLY A 150 -10.07 -5.01 -18.85
C GLY A 150 -10.11 -4.42 -17.44
N MET A 151 -9.02 -3.81 -16.96
CA MET A 151 -8.92 -3.28 -15.60
C MET A 151 -9.41 -1.83 -15.52
N ALA A 152 -10.21 -1.50 -14.50
CA ALA A 152 -10.70 -0.14 -14.27
C ALA A 152 -9.55 0.80 -13.91
N THR A 153 -9.49 1.94 -14.60
CA THR A 153 -8.52 3.01 -14.38
C THR A 153 -9.21 4.34 -14.13
N PHE A 154 -8.57 5.18 -13.31
CA PHE A 154 -9.13 6.45 -12.87
C PHE A 154 -8.07 7.54 -12.97
N ARG A 155 -8.38 8.64 -13.66
CA ARG A 155 -7.51 9.81 -13.79
C ARG A 155 -8.13 11.01 -13.12
N PHE A 156 -7.35 11.66 -12.28
CA PHE A 156 -7.72 12.86 -11.54
C PHE A 156 -6.97 14.04 -12.16
N PHE A 157 -7.68 14.86 -12.89
CA PHE A 157 -7.09 16.04 -13.52
C PHE A 157 -7.42 17.31 -12.72
N PRO A 158 -6.44 18.17 -12.39
CA PRO A 158 -6.64 19.37 -11.55
C PRO A 158 -7.67 20.36 -12.10
N HIS A 159 -7.97 20.33 -13.40
CA HIS A 159 -9.00 21.17 -14.02
C HIS A 159 -10.42 20.59 -13.88
N ARG A 160 -10.58 19.37 -13.39
CA ARG A 160 -11.85 18.67 -13.21
C ARG A 160 -12.16 18.36 -11.76
N VAL A 161 -11.14 18.15 -10.95
CA VAL A 161 -11.26 17.79 -9.53
C VAL A 161 -10.42 18.76 -8.69
N GLN A 162 -10.83 19.02 -7.45
CA GLN A 162 -10.06 19.85 -6.51
C GLN A 162 -8.92 19.05 -5.88
N SER A 163 -7.98 18.59 -6.71
CA SER A 163 -6.82 17.81 -6.27
C SER A 163 -5.59 18.10 -7.12
N GLU A 164 -4.44 17.57 -6.74
CA GLU A 164 -3.30 17.44 -7.64
C GLU A 164 -3.56 16.30 -8.65
N GLY A 165 -2.69 16.18 -9.68
CA GLY A 165 -2.80 15.11 -10.64
C GLY A 165 -2.55 13.74 -10.01
N PHE A 166 -3.41 12.77 -10.33
CA PHE A 166 -3.33 11.43 -9.77
C PHE A 166 -3.88 10.39 -10.77
N PHE A 167 -3.36 9.19 -10.68
CA PHE A 167 -3.85 8.01 -11.38
C PHE A 167 -4.08 6.89 -10.39
N ALA A 168 -5.12 6.10 -10.61
CA ALA A 168 -5.35 4.86 -9.89
C ALA A 168 -5.85 3.78 -10.83
N ALA A 169 -5.46 2.53 -10.56
CA ALA A 169 -6.04 1.34 -11.17
C ALA A 169 -6.40 0.34 -10.08
N VAL A 170 -7.51 -0.37 -10.28
CA VAL A 170 -7.99 -1.38 -9.33
C VAL A 170 -8.18 -2.69 -10.07
N LEU A 171 -7.61 -3.74 -9.52
CA LEU A 171 -7.71 -5.07 -10.08
C LEU A 171 -7.75 -6.14 -8.98
N ARG A 172 -8.23 -7.30 -9.32
CA ARG A 172 -8.27 -8.48 -8.45
C ARG A 172 -7.22 -9.49 -8.90
N LYS A 173 -6.55 -10.12 -7.95
CA LYS A 173 -5.73 -11.28 -8.24
C LYS A 173 -6.63 -12.48 -8.50
N GLY A 174 -6.43 -13.19 -9.61
CA GLY A 174 -7.24 -14.35 -9.96
C GLY A 174 -7.27 -15.43 -8.87
N ASP A 175 -8.35 -16.18 -8.85
CA ASP A 175 -8.64 -17.23 -7.84
C ASP A 175 -7.84 -18.52 -8.08
N GLY A 176 -6.53 -18.46 -8.24
CA GLY A 176 -5.69 -19.65 -8.21
C GLY A 176 -5.98 -20.48 -6.94
N ARG A 177 -6.25 -21.77 -7.07
CA ARG A 177 -6.42 -22.67 -5.93
C ARG A 177 -5.12 -22.80 -5.14
N VAL A 178 -4.86 -21.87 -4.23
CA VAL A 178 -3.67 -21.88 -3.40
C VAL A 178 -4.06 -22.12 -1.95
N ARG A 179 -3.45 -23.14 -1.33
CA ARG A 179 -3.50 -23.29 0.13
C ARG A 179 -2.68 -22.16 0.74
N VAL A 180 -3.33 -21.30 1.51
CA VAL A 180 -2.64 -20.31 2.34
C VAL A 180 -1.70 -21.07 3.28
N GLN A 181 -0.39 -20.98 3.06
CA GLN A 181 0.60 -21.47 4.00
C GLN A 181 0.85 -20.36 5.01
N VAL A 182 0.19 -20.44 6.15
CA VAL A 182 0.58 -19.61 7.29
C VAL A 182 2.03 -19.98 7.64
N PRO A 183 2.99 -19.05 7.59
CA PRO A 183 4.36 -19.33 7.97
C PRO A 183 4.34 -19.91 9.39
N LYS A 184 4.95 -21.07 9.60
CA LYS A 184 5.13 -21.62 10.95
C LYS A 184 5.86 -20.54 11.75
N SER A 185 5.24 -20.05 12.82
CA SER A 185 5.81 -19.05 13.70
C SER A 185 7.24 -19.48 14.09
N ARG A 186 8.24 -18.77 13.59
CA ARG A 186 9.56 -18.81 14.19
C ARG A 186 9.41 -18.23 15.59
N LYS A 187 10.21 -18.74 16.56
CA LYS A 187 10.19 -18.27 17.96
C LYS A 187 9.86 -16.79 18.06
N ALA A 188 8.86 -16.46 18.89
CA ALA A 188 8.46 -15.09 19.10
C ALA A 188 9.70 -14.20 19.29
N ILE A 189 9.87 -13.21 18.42
CA ILE A 189 11.00 -12.26 18.47
C ILE A 189 10.91 -11.42 19.75
N PHE A 190 9.69 -11.29 20.28
CA PHE A 190 9.39 -10.50 21.47
C PHE A 190 9.00 -11.43 22.61
N ALA A 191 9.62 -11.22 23.76
CA ALA A 191 9.23 -11.94 24.97
C ALA A 191 7.87 -11.40 25.47
N PRO A 192 6.92 -12.28 25.86
CA PRO A 192 5.72 -11.83 26.55
C PRO A 192 6.11 -11.14 27.87
N LEU A 193 5.34 -10.13 28.26
CA LEU A 193 5.51 -9.50 29.57
C LEU A 193 5.16 -10.48 30.71
N ALA A 194 5.84 -10.31 31.82
CA ALA A 194 5.41 -10.94 33.06
C ALA A 194 3.99 -10.47 33.44
N ARG A 195 3.20 -11.32 34.08
CA ARG A 195 1.81 -11.03 34.42
C ARG A 195 1.62 -9.67 35.10
N ARG A 196 2.47 -9.34 36.08
CA ARG A 196 2.41 -8.06 36.82
C ARG A 196 2.64 -6.85 35.91
N GLU A 197 3.61 -6.92 35.01
CA GLU A 197 3.92 -5.86 34.04
C GLU A 197 2.78 -5.68 33.02
N SER A 198 2.18 -6.81 32.59
CA SER A 198 1.02 -6.79 31.71
C SER A 198 -0.21 -6.14 32.36
N GLU A 199 -0.45 -6.45 33.65
CA GLU A 199 -1.53 -5.83 34.45
C GLU A 199 -1.30 -4.32 34.66
N GLU A 200 -0.04 -3.90 34.81
CA GLU A 200 0.32 -2.48 34.93
C GLU A 200 0.12 -1.74 33.60
N ALA A 201 0.59 -2.29 32.49
CA ALA A 201 0.39 -1.74 31.15
C ALA A 201 -1.12 -1.65 30.80
N ALA A 202 -1.89 -2.65 31.20
CA ALA A 202 -3.33 -2.72 30.97
C ALA A 202 -4.11 -1.55 31.60
N ARG A 203 -3.59 -0.90 32.65
CA ARG A 203 -4.24 0.26 33.29
C ARG A 203 -4.27 1.50 32.40
N TRP A 204 -3.39 1.57 31.41
CA TRP A 204 -3.25 2.71 30.51
C TRP A 204 -4.04 2.59 29.21
N VAL A 205 -4.75 1.48 28.98
CA VAL A 205 -5.50 1.22 27.75
C VAL A 205 -6.97 0.94 28.04
N GLY A 206 -7.86 1.38 27.14
CA GLY A 206 -9.30 1.29 27.34
C GLY A 206 -9.88 -0.13 27.24
N GLN A 207 -9.22 -1.04 26.51
CA GLN A 207 -9.67 -2.43 26.30
C GLN A 207 -8.50 -3.42 26.43
N PRO A 208 -7.92 -3.59 27.62
CA PRO A 208 -6.71 -4.38 27.82
C PRO A 208 -6.86 -5.86 27.50
N HIS A 209 -8.08 -6.41 27.61
CA HIS A 209 -8.39 -7.82 27.32
C HIS A 209 -8.27 -8.19 25.84
N GLN A 210 -8.19 -7.19 24.95
CA GLN A 210 -7.99 -7.37 23.49
C GLN A 210 -6.53 -7.16 23.07
N MET A 211 -5.63 -6.92 24.02
CA MET A 211 -4.24 -6.57 23.74
C MET A 211 -3.28 -7.61 24.29
N LEU A 212 -2.23 -7.88 23.52
CA LEU A 212 -1.07 -8.64 23.93
C LEU A 212 0.10 -7.67 24.14
N PHE A 213 0.57 -7.53 25.38
CA PHE A 213 1.71 -6.67 25.67
C PHE A 213 3.02 -7.45 25.54
N GLN A 214 3.99 -6.86 24.86
CA GLN A 214 5.29 -7.47 24.60
C GLN A 214 6.40 -6.49 24.93
N ARG A 215 7.59 -7.02 25.27
CA ARG A 215 8.78 -6.20 25.55
C ARG A 215 9.68 -6.13 24.32
N VAL A 216 10.03 -4.91 23.92
CA VAL A 216 10.99 -4.63 22.86
C VAL A 216 12.10 -3.76 23.45
N GLY A 217 13.25 -4.35 23.75
CA GLY A 217 14.31 -3.68 24.51
C GLY A 217 13.83 -3.32 25.92
N GLU A 218 13.94 -2.04 26.30
CA GLU A 218 13.48 -1.53 27.59
C GLU A 218 12.02 -1.06 27.59
N ASN A 219 11.38 -1.00 26.39
CA ASN A 219 10.03 -0.49 26.22
C ASN A 219 8.97 -1.60 26.21
N VAL A 220 7.79 -1.29 26.71
CA VAL A 220 6.57 -2.10 26.65
C VAL A 220 5.73 -1.62 25.46
N HIS A 221 5.29 -2.54 24.63
CA HIS A 221 4.45 -2.30 23.46
C HIS A 221 3.18 -3.13 23.47
#